data_0d372301f0580cb1ac9050c85e26b5c4
#
_entry.id   0d372301f0580cb1ac9050c85e26b5c4
#
_cell.length_a   1.000
_cell.length_b   1.000
_cell.length_c   1.000
_cell.angle_alpha   90.00
_cell.angle_beta   90.00
_cell.angle_gamma   90.00
#
_symmetry.space_group_name_H-M   'P 1'
#
loop_
_entity.id
_entity.type
_entity.pdbx_description
1 polymer ?
#
loop_
_entity_poly.entity_id
_entity_poly.type
_entity_poly.pdbx_seq_one_letter_code
_entity_poly.pdbx_strand_id
1 'polypeptide(L)'
;MYQRLAKPRPEGRPRGVLINVARGSVVDEPALVAALKSGTILAAGLDVFTNEPAVPDELKAMQNVVLLPHIGSASVVTRNAMDQLVVDNLKNWFAGKAPLTPVAETPVKGR
;
A
#
# COMPACT_ATOMS: atom_id res chain seq x y z
N MET A 1 16.44 2.03 6.04
CA MET A 1 15.24 1.33 6.56
C MET A 1 15.47 -0.17 6.65
N TYR A 2 15.83 -0.85 5.58
CA TYR A 2 15.99 -2.32 5.55
C TYR A 2 17.01 -2.88 6.54
N GLN A 3 18.11 -2.17 6.81
CA GLN A 3 19.10 -2.58 7.82
C GLN A 3 18.54 -2.71 9.25
N ARG A 4 17.46 -1.96 9.59
CA ARG A 4 16.78 -2.10 10.89
C ARG A 4 15.95 -3.38 10.98
N LEU A 5 15.46 -3.88 9.84
CA LEU A 5 14.74 -5.16 9.74
C LEU A 5 15.69 -6.36 9.71
N ALA A 6 16.98 -6.11 9.44
CA ALA A 6 18.02 -7.11 9.29
C ALA A 6 18.66 -7.59 10.60
N LYS A 7 18.03 -7.37 11.78
CA LYS A 7 18.57 -7.90 13.04
C LYS A 7 18.63 -9.44 12.95
N PRO A 8 19.83 -10.04 12.93
CA PRO A 8 19.95 -11.49 12.80
C PRO A 8 19.38 -12.20 14.03
N ARG A 9 18.90 -13.40 13.81
CA ARG A 9 18.64 -14.37 14.90
C ARG A 9 19.98 -14.82 15.48
N PRO A 10 19.98 -15.45 16.68
CA PRO A 10 21.20 -16.07 17.23
C PRO A 10 21.89 -17.01 16.22
N GLU A 11 21.14 -17.60 15.29
CA GLU A 11 21.64 -18.48 14.24
C GLU A 11 22.11 -17.73 12.96
N GLY A 12 22.19 -16.39 12.97
CA GLY A 12 22.67 -15.58 11.84
C GLY A 12 21.67 -15.38 10.70
N ARG A 13 20.41 -15.84 10.84
CA ARG A 13 19.37 -15.68 9.80
C ARG A 13 18.67 -14.34 9.91
N PRO A 14 18.32 -13.67 8.79
CA PRO A 14 17.54 -12.43 8.82
C PRO A 14 16.14 -12.70 9.41
N ARG A 15 15.60 -11.70 10.14
CA ARG A 15 14.27 -11.79 10.78
C ARG A 15 13.22 -10.92 10.11
N GLY A 16 13.64 -9.87 9.41
CA GLY A 16 12.75 -8.84 8.93
C GLY A 16 11.87 -9.34 7.80
N VAL A 17 10.57 -9.10 7.91
CA VAL A 17 9.60 -9.19 6.83
C VAL A 17 9.05 -7.80 6.58
N LEU A 18 8.97 -7.39 5.32
CA LEU A 18 8.36 -6.12 4.93
C LEU A 18 6.96 -6.39 4.39
N ILE A 19 5.96 -5.66 4.90
CA ILE A 19 4.60 -5.68 4.35
C ILE A 19 4.26 -4.26 3.88
N ASN A 20 3.83 -4.11 2.62
CA ASN A 20 3.34 -2.86 2.08
C ASN A 20 1.94 -3.02 1.50
N VAL A 21 0.96 -2.44 2.19
CA VAL A 21 -0.46 -2.36 1.79
C VAL A 21 -0.92 -0.90 1.71
N ALA A 22 0.01 0.04 1.66
CA ALA A 22 -0.27 1.47 1.63
C ALA A 22 -0.20 2.02 0.20
N ARG A 23 1.01 2.39 -0.26
CA ARG A 23 1.30 2.85 -1.63
C ARG A 23 2.68 2.36 -2.04
N GLY A 24 2.87 2.09 -3.33
CA GLY A 24 4.18 1.68 -3.86
C GLY A 24 5.27 2.71 -3.59
N SER A 25 4.94 4.00 -3.69
CA SER A 25 5.88 5.13 -3.49
C SER A 25 6.46 5.26 -2.08
N VAL A 26 5.93 4.55 -1.07
CA VAL A 26 6.51 4.57 0.29
C VAL A 26 7.69 3.61 0.46
N VAL A 27 7.98 2.81 -0.56
CA VAL A 27 9.06 1.83 -0.59
C VAL A 27 9.94 2.09 -1.80
N ASP A 28 11.25 2.14 -1.58
CA ASP A 28 12.24 2.10 -2.66
C ASP A 28 12.32 0.66 -3.19
N GLU A 29 11.61 0.39 -4.32
CA GLU A 29 11.53 -0.96 -4.89
C GLU A 29 12.88 -1.53 -5.32
N PRO A 30 13.79 -0.78 -6.00
CA PRO A 30 15.12 -1.28 -6.30
C PRO A 30 15.91 -1.68 -5.05
N ALA A 31 15.85 -0.88 -3.99
CA ALA A 31 16.51 -1.20 -2.73
C ALA A 31 15.86 -2.39 -2.02
N LEU A 32 14.53 -2.57 -2.13
CA LEU A 32 13.83 -3.75 -1.63
C LEU A 32 14.28 -5.01 -2.36
N VAL A 33 14.33 -4.97 -3.70
CA VAL A 33 14.82 -6.09 -4.53
C VAL A 33 16.24 -6.49 -4.13
N ALA A 34 17.14 -5.51 -3.96
CA ALA A 34 18.51 -5.76 -3.52
C ALA A 34 18.56 -6.40 -2.12
N ALA A 35 17.75 -5.92 -1.17
CA ALA A 35 17.69 -6.45 0.20
C ALA A 35 17.15 -7.88 0.27
N LEU A 36 16.18 -8.23 -0.59
CA LEU A 36 15.64 -9.57 -0.71
C LEU A 36 16.64 -10.54 -1.36
N LYS A 37 17.29 -10.12 -2.45
CA LYS A 37 18.33 -10.91 -3.15
C LYS A 37 19.54 -11.20 -2.27
N SER A 38 19.97 -10.23 -1.49
CA SER A 38 21.11 -10.39 -0.57
C SER A 38 20.78 -11.14 0.72
N GLY A 39 19.48 -11.43 0.98
CA GLY A 39 19.04 -12.00 2.25
C GLY A 39 19.13 -11.03 3.44
N THR A 40 19.27 -9.73 3.20
CA THR A 40 19.26 -8.69 4.25
C THR A 40 17.92 -8.69 4.99
N ILE A 41 16.82 -8.94 4.29
CA ILE A 41 15.51 -9.24 4.86
C ILE A 41 15.03 -10.62 4.42
N LEU A 42 14.15 -11.22 5.21
CA LEU A 42 13.71 -12.60 4.99
C LEU A 42 12.71 -12.69 3.84
N ALA A 43 11.72 -11.82 3.82
CA ALA A 43 10.59 -11.89 2.88
C ALA A 43 9.90 -10.55 2.73
N ALA A 44 9.01 -10.43 1.74
CA ALA A 44 8.11 -9.31 1.59
C ALA A 44 6.69 -9.76 1.18
N GLY A 45 5.68 -8.98 1.62
CA GLY A 45 4.31 -9.04 1.11
C GLY A 45 3.91 -7.68 0.57
N LEU A 46 3.54 -7.61 -0.70
CA LEU A 46 3.29 -6.36 -1.42
C LEU A 46 1.91 -6.42 -2.08
N ASP A 47 1.05 -5.48 -1.71
CA ASP A 47 -0.26 -5.27 -2.37
C ASP A 47 -0.23 -4.07 -3.33
N VAL A 48 0.86 -3.29 -3.31
CA VAL A 48 1.02 -2.06 -4.06
C VAL A 48 2.43 -1.93 -4.63
N PHE A 49 2.56 -1.26 -5.80
CA PHE A 49 3.80 -1.09 -6.54
C PHE A 49 3.98 0.35 -7.02
N THR A 50 5.21 0.76 -7.30
CA THR A 50 5.52 2.14 -7.71
C THR A 50 4.89 2.51 -9.06
N ASN A 51 4.84 1.58 -10.00
CA ASN A 51 4.37 1.79 -11.38
C ASN A 51 3.19 0.88 -11.76
N GLU A 52 2.19 0.74 -10.87
CA GLU A 52 1.00 -0.07 -11.15
C GLU A 52 0.39 0.25 -12.53
N PRO A 53 -0.06 -0.76 -13.27
CA PRO A 53 -0.16 -2.18 -12.92
C PRO A 53 1.13 -2.99 -13.15
N ALA A 54 2.22 -2.35 -13.55
CA ALA A 54 3.50 -3.03 -13.78
C ALA A 54 4.13 -3.45 -12.44
N VAL A 55 4.60 -4.69 -12.38
CA VAL A 55 5.33 -5.27 -11.26
C VAL A 55 6.71 -5.67 -11.73
N PRO A 56 7.79 -5.33 -11.03
CA PRO A 56 9.15 -5.75 -11.40
C PRO A 56 9.27 -7.26 -11.57
N ASP A 57 9.90 -7.69 -12.67
CA ASP A 57 10.05 -9.12 -12.98
C ASP A 57 10.91 -9.84 -11.94
N GLU A 58 11.87 -9.14 -11.34
CA GLU A 58 12.66 -9.67 -10.23
C GLU A 58 11.80 -10.07 -9.03
N LEU A 59 10.79 -9.28 -8.67
CA LEU A 59 9.88 -9.61 -7.57
C LEU A 59 8.99 -10.80 -7.91
N LYS A 60 8.53 -10.91 -9.17
CA LYS A 60 7.75 -12.06 -9.64
C LYS A 60 8.52 -13.38 -9.59
N ALA A 61 9.83 -13.32 -9.79
CA ALA A 61 10.70 -14.50 -9.79
C ALA A 61 11.10 -14.97 -8.37
N MET A 62 10.86 -14.16 -7.33
CA MET A 62 11.27 -14.47 -5.96
C MET A 62 10.29 -15.40 -5.24
N GLN A 63 10.82 -16.45 -4.57
CA GLN A 63 10.03 -17.39 -3.78
C GLN A 63 9.69 -16.87 -2.37
N ASN A 64 10.37 -15.82 -1.91
CA ASN A 64 10.18 -15.20 -0.60
C ASN A 64 9.39 -13.89 -0.67
N VAL A 65 8.61 -13.69 -1.75
CA VAL A 65 7.74 -12.53 -1.94
C VAL A 65 6.33 -12.98 -2.25
N VAL A 66 5.35 -12.36 -1.57
CA VAL A 66 3.93 -12.49 -1.87
C VAL A 66 3.48 -11.22 -2.56
N LEU A 67 2.87 -11.34 -3.74
CA LEU A 67 2.39 -10.23 -4.55
C LEU A 67 0.87 -10.30 -4.65
N LEU A 68 0.18 -9.20 -4.37
CA LEU A 68 -1.26 -9.05 -4.48
C LEU A 68 -1.60 -7.88 -5.40
N PRO A 69 -2.74 -7.89 -6.10
CA PRO A 69 -3.08 -6.91 -7.11
C PRO A 69 -3.89 -5.73 -6.55
N HIS A 70 -3.38 -5.04 -5.53
CA HIS A 70 -3.98 -3.86 -4.88
C HIS A 70 -5.40 -4.16 -4.35
N ILE A 71 -5.53 -5.18 -3.54
CA ILE A 71 -6.82 -5.71 -3.04
C ILE A 71 -7.06 -5.49 -1.54
N GLY A 72 -6.27 -4.65 -0.89
CA GLY A 72 -6.39 -4.39 0.56
C GLY A 72 -7.78 -3.92 1.00
N SER A 73 -8.54 -3.24 0.13
CA SER A 73 -9.94 -2.84 0.38
C SER A 73 -10.98 -3.69 -0.39
N ALA A 74 -10.61 -4.81 -1.00
CA ALA A 74 -11.46 -5.57 -1.90
C ALA A 74 -12.45 -6.51 -1.19
N SER A 75 -13.08 -6.08 -0.11
CA SER A 75 -14.25 -6.76 0.45
C SER A 75 -15.54 -6.08 -0.01
N VAL A 76 -16.61 -6.85 -0.16
CA VAL A 76 -17.94 -6.32 -0.54
C VAL A 76 -18.39 -5.22 0.42
N VAL A 77 -18.23 -5.46 1.72
CA VAL A 77 -18.62 -4.48 2.76
C VAL A 77 -17.83 -3.18 2.63
N THR A 78 -16.51 -3.27 2.47
CA THR A 78 -15.65 -2.08 2.34
C THR A 78 -15.96 -1.32 1.06
N ARG A 79 -16.09 -2.00 -0.07
CA ARG A 79 -16.40 -1.35 -1.36
C ARG A 79 -17.75 -0.65 -1.32
N ASN A 80 -18.79 -1.30 -0.80
CA ASN A 80 -20.11 -0.69 -0.64
C ASN A 80 -20.05 0.56 0.26
N ALA A 81 -19.29 0.52 1.35
CA ALA A 81 -19.13 1.68 2.21
C ALA A 81 -18.41 2.85 1.52
N MET A 82 -17.37 2.56 0.73
CA MET A 82 -16.69 3.57 -0.10
C MET A 82 -17.63 4.19 -1.13
N ASP A 83 -18.40 3.37 -1.86
CA ASP A 83 -19.35 3.82 -2.86
C ASP A 83 -20.45 4.67 -2.22
N GLN A 84 -21.01 4.24 -1.08
CA GLN A 84 -22.02 5.00 -0.37
C GLN A 84 -21.50 6.37 0.08
N LEU A 85 -20.27 6.45 0.57
CA LEU A 85 -19.65 7.71 0.97
C LEU A 85 -19.53 8.69 -0.22
N VAL A 86 -19.14 8.20 -1.39
CA VAL A 86 -19.09 9.01 -2.62
C VAL A 86 -20.49 9.55 -2.96
N VAL A 87 -21.50 8.68 -2.97
CA VAL A 87 -22.88 9.06 -3.24
C VAL A 87 -23.40 10.13 -2.26
N ASP A 88 -23.10 9.97 -0.97
CA ASP A 88 -23.57 10.91 0.04
C ASP A 88 -22.85 12.27 -0.02
N ASN A 89 -21.58 12.30 -0.37
CA ASN A 89 -20.86 13.55 -0.67
C ASN A 89 -21.47 14.27 -1.88
N LEU A 90 -21.80 13.55 -2.96
CA LEU A 90 -22.44 14.11 -4.14
C LEU A 90 -23.83 14.64 -3.85
N LYS A 91 -24.66 13.89 -3.11
CA LYS A 91 -25.99 14.34 -2.67
C LYS A 91 -25.92 15.65 -1.89
N ASN A 92 -25.00 15.76 -0.94
CA ASN A 92 -24.80 16.99 -0.18
C ASN A 92 -24.40 18.15 -1.10
N TRP A 93 -23.45 17.93 -2.00
CA TRP A 93 -22.99 18.93 -2.93
C TRP A 93 -24.12 19.49 -3.81
N PHE A 94 -24.92 18.61 -4.43
CA PHE A 94 -26.03 19.02 -5.27
C PHE A 94 -27.22 19.62 -4.48
N ALA A 95 -27.32 19.33 -3.19
CA ALA A 95 -28.27 19.97 -2.29
C ALA A 95 -27.78 21.34 -1.74
N GLY A 96 -26.64 21.85 -2.22
CA GLY A 96 -26.04 23.10 -1.74
C GLY A 96 -25.40 23.01 -0.34
N LYS A 97 -25.18 21.81 0.16
CA LYS A 97 -24.53 21.52 1.47
C LYS A 97 -23.05 21.21 1.28
N ALA A 98 -22.27 21.36 2.35
CA ALA A 98 -20.89 20.92 2.35
C ALA A 98 -20.77 19.39 2.17
N PRO A 99 -19.72 18.89 1.50
CA PRO A 99 -19.42 17.46 1.51
C PRO A 99 -19.19 16.93 2.94
N LEU A 100 -19.48 15.66 3.17
CA LEU A 100 -19.27 15.02 4.47
C LEU A 100 -17.77 14.89 4.82
N THR A 101 -16.94 14.70 3.80
CA THR A 101 -15.51 14.41 3.97
C THR A 101 -14.65 15.31 3.07
N PRO A 102 -14.68 16.67 3.27
CA PRO A 102 -13.82 17.56 2.52
C PRO A 102 -12.34 17.31 2.88
N VAL A 103 -11.44 17.41 1.90
CA VAL A 103 -10.01 17.38 2.17
C VAL A 103 -9.53 18.76 2.63
N ALA A 104 -8.52 18.79 3.50
CA ALA A 104 -8.03 20.03 4.12
C ALA A 104 -7.47 21.01 3.09
N GLU A 105 -6.87 20.51 2.01
CA GLU A 105 -6.27 21.28 0.92
C GLU A 105 -7.30 21.98 0.03
N THR A 106 -8.54 21.53 0.03
CA THR A 106 -9.65 22.15 -0.72
C THR A 106 -10.82 22.47 0.20
N PRO A 107 -10.65 23.41 1.15
CA PRO A 107 -11.72 23.76 2.05
C PRO A 107 -12.91 24.35 1.25
N VAL A 108 -14.10 23.78 1.46
CA VAL A 108 -15.33 24.30 0.87
C VAL A 108 -15.63 25.65 1.56
N LYS A 109 -15.31 26.75 0.90
CA LYS A 109 -15.75 28.07 1.35
C LYS A 109 -17.27 28.06 1.30
N GLY A 110 -17.90 28.40 2.42
CA GLY A 110 -19.30 28.20 2.69
C GLY A 110 -20.23 28.54 1.51
N ARG A 111 -21.12 27.62 1.25
CA ARG A 111 -22.33 27.85 0.47
C ARG A 111 -23.46 28.17 1.43
#